data_ee2f4b932784b144f1a284ee974c955e
#
_entry.id   ee2f4b932784b144f1a284ee974c955e
#
_cell.length_a   1.000
_cell.length_b   1.000
_cell.length_c   1.000
_cell.angle_alpha   90.00
_cell.angle_beta   90.00
_cell.angle_gamma   90.00
#
_symmetry.space_group_name_H-M   'P 1'
#
loop_
_entity.id
_entity.type
_entity.pdbx_description
1 polymer ?
#
loop_
_entity_poly.entity_id
_entity_poly.type
_entity_poly.pdbx_seq_one_letter_code
_entity_poly.pdbx_strand_id
1 'polypeptide(L)'
;MKKIWLTATAILLTTSSVWAQTGVPNIAGSYTCKNKCNPMDGTATIEQTGDSLTITNEEEPPAKTTGGFFNPRQIYADGWSGPLCPTPPATGTLVRDPNGRLLGIQWCTGSVWQKD
;
A
#
# COMPACT_ATOMS: atom_id res chain seq x y z
N MET A 1 9.96 -22.71 39.44
CA MET A 1 9.85 -22.45 38.97
C MET A 1 9.70 -21.85 38.33
N LYS A 2 9.46 -21.74 38.13
CA LYS A 2 9.23 -21.25 37.42
C LYS A 2 9.52 -20.71 36.62
N LYS A 3 9.82 -20.52 36.40
CA LYS A 3 10.17 -20.03 35.55
C LYS A 3 9.98 -19.99 34.42
N ILE A 4 9.67 -20.38 34.17
CA ILE A 4 9.49 -20.59 33.03
C ILE A 4 8.73 -19.69 32.32
N TRP A 5 7.88 -19.19 32.73
CA TRP A 5 7.06 -18.39 32.24
C TRP A 5 7.58 -17.25 31.64
N LEU A 6 8.52 -16.99 31.86
CA LEU A 6 9.12 -15.96 31.38
C LEU A 6 9.25 -15.92 29.98
N THR A 7 9.50 -16.97 29.44
CA THR A 7 9.76 -17.11 28.07
C THR A 7 8.68 -16.67 27.20
N ALA A 8 7.51 -16.87 27.60
CA ALA A 8 6.39 -16.53 26.77
C ALA A 8 6.33 -15.08 26.47
N THR A 9 6.74 -14.31 27.38
CA THR A 9 6.69 -12.92 27.20
C THR A 9 7.60 -12.44 26.13
N ALA A 10 8.72 -13.02 26.06
CA ALA A 10 9.69 -12.59 25.09
C ALA A 10 9.20 -12.77 23.67
N ILE A 11 8.42 -13.76 23.45
CA ILE A 11 7.96 -14.05 22.13
C ILE A 11 7.09 -12.97 21.53
N LEU A 12 6.33 -12.31 22.32
CA LEU A 12 5.47 -11.30 21.81
C LEU A 12 6.23 -10.14 21.24
N LEU A 13 7.37 -9.88 21.76
CA LEU A 13 8.15 -8.76 21.30
C LEU A 13 8.73 -8.99 19.94
N THR A 14 9.02 -10.22 19.62
CA THR A 14 9.63 -10.48 18.34
C THR A 14 8.72 -10.14 17.17
N THR A 15 7.44 -10.24 17.34
CA THR A 15 6.53 -9.93 16.26
C THR A 15 6.65 -8.50 15.80
N SER A 16 6.80 -7.60 16.72
CA SER A 16 6.95 -6.20 16.35
C SER A 16 8.27 -5.94 15.66
N SER A 17 9.28 -6.66 16.04
CA SER A 17 10.57 -6.46 15.43
C SER A 17 10.58 -6.79 13.96
N VAL A 18 9.81 -7.77 13.57
CA VAL A 18 9.76 -8.20 12.19
C VAL A 18 9.31 -7.07 11.27
N TRP A 19 8.33 -6.31 11.72
CA TRP A 19 7.86 -5.21 10.91
C TRP A 19 8.92 -4.16 10.71
N ALA A 20 9.65 -3.85 11.74
CA ALA A 20 10.70 -2.88 11.64
C ALA A 20 11.78 -3.32 10.67
N GLN A 21 12.01 -4.61 10.57
CA GLN A 21 13.05 -5.13 9.72
C GLN A 21 12.73 -5.04 8.24
N THR A 22 11.47 -5.03 7.87
CA THR A 22 11.11 -4.96 6.47
C THR A 22 11.33 -3.58 5.90
N GLY A 23 11.26 -2.56 6.73
CA GLY A 23 11.43 -1.20 6.26
C GLY A 23 10.29 -0.67 5.44
N VAL A 24 9.18 -1.41 5.30
CA VAL A 24 8.05 -0.92 4.53
C VAL A 24 6.93 -0.45 5.44
N PRO A 25 6.26 0.64 5.07
CA PRO A 25 5.18 1.15 5.88
C PRO A 25 3.91 0.35 5.67
N ASN A 26 2.98 0.50 6.60
CA ASN A 26 1.65 -0.08 6.45
C ASN A 26 0.79 0.91 5.68
N ILE A 27 0.39 0.54 4.48
CA ILE A 27 -0.45 1.39 3.64
C ILE A 27 -1.80 0.76 3.35
N ALA A 28 -2.13 -0.33 4.05
CA ALA A 28 -3.40 -1.01 3.85
C ALA A 28 -4.56 -0.08 4.21
N GLY A 29 -5.67 -0.23 3.53
CA GLY A 29 -6.86 0.53 3.83
C GLY A 29 -7.62 0.95 2.60
N SER A 30 -8.54 1.87 2.80
CA SER A 30 -9.40 2.39 1.76
C SER A 30 -8.91 3.73 1.25
N TYR A 31 -9.12 3.96 -0.03
CA TYR A 31 -8.71 5.18 -0.70
C TYR A 31 -9.85 5.67 -1.58
N THR A 32 -9.88 6.96 -1.81
CA THR A 32 -10.83 7.57 -2.73
C THR A 32 -10.05 8.17 -3.89
N CYS A 33 -10.44 7.83 -5.10
CA CYS A 33 -9.78 8.38 -6.28
C CYS A 33 -10.24 9.81 -6.51
N LYS A 34 -9.29 10.72 -6.66
CA LYS A 34 -9.57 12.15 -6.77
C LYS A 34 -9.26 12.74 -8.13
N ASN A 35 -8.51 12.04 -8.96
CA ASN A 35 -8.14 12.58 -10.26
C ASN A 35 -7.91 11.47 -11.25
N LYS A 36 -8.37 11.68 -12.46
CA LYS A 36 -8.19 10.75 -13.56
C LYS A 36 -8.68 9.35 -13.24
N CYS A 37 -9.86 9.30 -12.68
CA CYS A 37 -10.50 8.06 -12.31
C CYS A 37 -11.45 7.66 -13.44
N ASN A 38 -11.51 6.39 -13.73
CA ASN A 38 -12.32 5.90 -14.80
C ASN A 38 -13.21 4.77 -14.31
N PRO A 39 -14.51 4.85 -14.55
CA PRO A 39 -15.20 5.89 -15.32
C PRO A 39 -15.46 7.15 -14.51
N MET A 40 -15.41 7.08 -13.21
CA MET A 40 -15.64 8.23 -12.38
C MET A 40 -15.00 8.02 -11.03
N ASP A 41 -15.12 8.96 -10.16
CA ASP A 41 -14.54 8.85 -8.83
C ASP A 41 -15.02 7.58 -8.17
N GLY A 42 -14.12 6.81 -7.69
CA GLY A 42 -14.45 5.55 -7.06
C GLY A 42 -13.57 5.31 -5.86
N THR A 43 -13.79 4.16 -5.25
CA THR A 43 -13.00 3.75 -4.10
C THR A 43 -11.98 2.73 -4.54
N ALA A 44 -10.93 2.63 -3.77
CA ALA A 44 -9.91 1.64 -3.99
C ALA A 44 -9.51 1.08 -2.64
N THR A 45 -9.00 -0.14 -2.63
CA THR A 45 -8.54 -0.75 -1.39
C THR A 45 -7.17 -1.37 -1.61
N ILE A 46 -6.38 -1.37 -0.57
CA ILE A 46 -5.09 -2.03 -0.55
C ILE A 46 -5.07 -2.98 0.64
N GLU A 47 -4.81 -4.24 0.35
CA GLU A 47 -4.58 -5.25 1.37
C GLU A 47 -3.09 -5.53 1.37
N GLN A 48 -2.51 -5.68 2.53
CA GLN A 48 -1.07 -5.80 2.65
C GLN A 48 -0.67 -6.93 3.57
N THR A 49 0.28 -7.73 3.12
CA THR A 49 0.89 -8.77 3.93
C THR A 49 2.39 -8.60 3.77
N GLY A 50 3.05 -8.08 4.80
CA GLY A 50 4.45 -7.74 4.70
C GLY A 50 4.65 -6.67 3.64
N ASP A 51 5.42 -6.98 2.62
CA ASP A 51 5.64 -6.05 1.52
C ASP A 51 4.84 -6.44 0.26
N SER A 52 3.94 -7.39 0.40
CA SER A 52 3.07 -7.80 -0.72
C SER A 52 1.76 -7.06 -0.64
N LEU A 53 1.30 -6.59 -1.78
CA LEU A 53 0.07 -5.81 -1.87
C LEU A 53 -0.93 -6.46 -2.80
N THR A 54 -2.20 -6.36 -2.44
CA THR A 54 -3.31 -6.62 -3.36
C THR A 54 -4.06 -5.32 -3.49
N ILE A 55 -4.14 -4.82 -4.70
CA ILE A 55 -4.66 -3.48 -4.97
C ILE A 55 -5.90 -3.60 -5.82
N THR A 56 -7.01 -3.08 -5.34
CA THR A 56 -8.29 -3.16 -6.03
C THR A 56 -8.83 -1.77 -6.27
N ASN A 57 -9.19 -1.51 -7.52
CA ASN A 57 -9.89 -0.29 -7.88
C ASN A 57 -11.34 -0.70 -8.05
N GLU A 58 -12.23 -0.14 -7.26
CA GLU A 58 -13.62 -0.60 -7.17
C GLU A 58 -14.54 0.03 -8.20
N GLU A 59 -14.01 0.59 -9.25
CA GLU A 59 -14.84 1.14 -10.31
C GLU A 59 -15.49 0.04 -11.13
N GLU A 60 -16.37 0.42 -12.01
CA GLU A 60 -17.08 -0.53 -12.87
C GLU A 60 -16.44 -0.64 -14.24
N PRO A 61 -15.88 -1.77 -14.62
CA PRO A 61 -15.72 -2.98 -13.80
C PRO A 61 -14.54 -2.86 -12.86
N PRO A 62 -14.55 -3.57 -11.76
CA PRO A 62 -13.43 -3.48 -10.81
C PRO A 62 -12.16 -4.06 -11.41
N ALA A 63 -11.05 -3.46 -11.05
CA ALA A 63 -9.75 -3.92 -11.49
C ALA A 63 -8.91 -4.28 -10.27
N LYS A 64 -8.30 -5.44 -10.31
CA LYS A 64 -7.53 -5.95 -9.18
C LYS A 64 -6.18 -6.42 -9.66
N THR A 65 -5.14 -6.08 -8.93
CA THR A 65 -3.79 -6.51 -9.26
C THR A 65 -2.98 -6.72 -7.98
N THR A 66 -1.89 -7.42 -8.13
CA THR A 66 -0.94 -7.54 -7.03
C THR A 66 0.16 -6.53 -7.23
N GLY A 67 0.94 -6.32 -6.22
CA GLY A 67 2.05 -5.41 -6.30
C GLY A 67 2.95 -5.52 -5.08
N GLY A 68 3.77 -4.53 -4.90
CA GLY A 68 4.70 -4.50 -3.79
C GLY A 68 5.38 -3.15 -3.70
N PHE A 69 6.52 -3.13 -3.02
CA PHE A 69 7.27 -1.89 -2.80
C PHE A 69 8.56 -1.91 -3.59
N PHE A 70 8.90 -0.82 -4.26
CA PHE A 70 10.22 -0.63 -4.80
C PHE A 70 11.14 -0.12 -3.69
N ASN A 71 10.60 0.70 -2.81
CA ASN A 71 11.31 1.26 -1.68
C ASN A 71 10.23 1.77 -0.71
N PRO A 72 10.59 2.28 0.46
CA PRO A 72 9.57 2.71 1.43
C PRO A 72 8.64 3.82 0.96
N ARG A 73 8.94 4.47 -0.15
CA ARG A 73 8.13 5.58 -0.65
C ARG A 73 7.39 5.27 -1.93
N GLN A 74 7.71 4.18 -2.60
CA GLN A 74 7.14 3.86 -3.89
C GLN A 74 6.68 2.42 -3.97
N ILE A 75 5.49 2.26 -4.54
CA ILE A 75 4.89 0.95 -4.72
C ILE A 75 4.68 0.70 -6.20
N TYR A 76 4.34 -0.52 -6.56
CA TYR A 76 4.01 -0.87 -7.93
C TYR A 76 2.77 -1.74 -7.98
N ALA A 77 2.07 -1.67 -9.11
CA ALA A 77 0.89 -2.48 -9.41
C ALA A 77 1.19 -3.25 -10.68
N ASP A 78 1.24 -4.56 -10.58
CA ASP A 78 1.78 -5.42 -11.63
C ASP A 78 1.10 -5.30 -12.98
N GLY A 79 -0.21 -5.18 -12.98
CA GLY A 79 -0.97 -5.22 -14.20
C GLY A 79 -1.41 -3.88 -14.76
N TRP A 80 -0.99 -2.79 -14.15
CA TRP A 80 -1.49 -1.48 -14.53
C TRP A 80 -0.44 -0.65 -15.25
N SER A 81 -0.89 0.30 -16.06
CA SER A 81 -0.04 1.22 -16.80
C SER A 81 -0.80 2.52 -17.04
N GLY A 82 -0.14 3.51 -17.60
CA GLY A 82 -0.74 4.82 -17.86
C GLY A 82 0.21 5.75 -18.58
N PRO A 83 -0.13 7.05 -18.66
CA PRO A 83 0.63 8.00 -19.49
C PRO A 83 2.11 8.10 -19.17
N LEU A 84 2.47 8.07 -17.89
CA LEU A 84 3.87 8.19 -17.50
C LEU A 84 4.52 6.82 -17.26
N CYS A 85 3.78 5.75 -17.47
CA CYS A 85 4.27 4.40 -17.34
C CYS A 85 3.52 3.51 -18.32
N PRO A 86 3.81 3.65 -19.62
CA PRO A 86 3.03 2.96 -20.66
C PRO A 86 3.16 1.45 -20.63
N THR A 87 4.17 0.94 -19.95
CA THR A 87 4.35 -0.49 -19.81
C THR A 87 4.19 -0.86 -18.34
N PRO A 88 3.43 -1.91 -18.00
CA PRO A 88 3.36 -2.34 -16.60
C PRO A 88 4.73 -2.70 -16.06
N PRO A 89 4.94 -2.54 -14.77
CA PRO A 89 3.94 -2.17 -13.78
C PRO A 89 3.76 -0.66 -13.67
N ALA A 90 2.60 -0.26 -13.16
CA ALA A 90 2.42 1.13 -12.79
C ALA A 90 3.13 1.37 -11.45
N THR A 91 3.59 2.59 -11.26
CA THR A 91 4.24 2.95 -10.01
C THR A 91 3.41 4.00 -9.29
N GLY A 92 3.41 3.93 -7.97
CA GLY A 92 2.71 4.90 -7.14
C GLY A 92 3.66 5.48 -6.13
N THR A 93 3.61 6.78 -5.95
CA THR A 93 4.42 7.47 -4.98
C THR A 93 3.55 7.80 -3.77
N LEU A 94 4.02 7.44 -2.59
CA LEU A 94 3.29 7.71 -1.36
C LEU A 94 3.42 9.18 -1.02
N VAL A 95 2.29 9.81 -0.72
CA VAL A 95 2.23 11.23 -0.37
C VAL A 95 1.99 11.33 1.13
N ARG A 96 2.85 12.05 1.82
CA ARG A 96 2.76 12.21 3.27
C ARG A 96 2.74 13.66 3.66
N ASP A 97 2.16 13.94 4.83
CA ASP A 97 2.18 15.28 5.38
C ASP A 97 3.53 15.50 6.11
N PRO A 98 3.78 16.72 6.59
CA PRO A 98 5.05 17.00 7.27
C PRO A 98 5.29 16.15 8.52
N ASN A 99 4.25 15.58 9.09
CA ASN A 99 4.37 14.71 10.25
C ASN A 99 4.57 13.25 9.87
N GLY A 100 4.63 12.97 8.58
CA GLY A 100 4.85 11.61 8.11
C GLY A 100 3.59 10.78 7.94
N ARG A 101 2.41 11.38 8.13
CA ARG A 101 1.17 10.65 7.99
C ARG A 101 0.84 10.45 6.51
N LEU A 102 0.44 9.26 6.15
CA LEU A 102 0.12 8.94 4.76
C LEU A 102 -1.18 9.64 4.35
N LEU A 103 -1.10 10.47 3.32
CA LEU A 103 -2.24 11.19 2.78
C LEU A 103 -2.83 10.49 1.56
N GLY A 104 -2.03 9.78 0.82
CA GLY A 104 -2.51 9.13 -0.38
C GLY A 104 -1.41 8.62 -1.27
N ILE A 105 -1.76 8.33 -2.52
CA ILE A 105 -0.86 7.77 -3.51
C ILE A 105 -1.04 8.51 -4.82
N GLN A 106 0.05 8.91 -5.44
CA GLN A 106 0.04 9.51 -6.74
C GLN A 106 0.58 8.51 -7.74
N TRP A 107 -0.25 8.07 -8.65
CA TRP A 107 0.10 7.03 -9.60
C TRP A 107 0.63 7.60 -10.91
N CYS A 108 1.51 6.87 -11.55
CA CYS A 108 2.01 7.25 -12.88
C CYS A 108 0.93 7.16 -13.96
N THR A 109 -0.17 6.53 -13.65
CA THR A 109 -1.34 6.52 -14.52
C THR A 109 -2.02 7.88 -14.57
N GLY A 110 -1.66 8.79 -13.67
CA GLY A 110 -2.30 10.08 -13.54
C GLY A 110 -3.35 10.09 -12.44
N SER A 111 -3.71 8.95 -11.91
CA SER A 111 -4.69 8.88 -10.83
C SER A 111 -4.07 9.36 -9.53
N VAL A 112 -4.87 10.02 -8.73
CA VAL A 112 -4.46 10.46 -7.41
C VAL A 112 -5.46 9.87 -6.42
N TRP A 113 -4.97 9.10 -5.48
CA TRP A 113 -5.80 8.45 -4.48
C TRP A 113 -5.58 9.12 -3.13
N GLN A 114 -6.66 9.42 -2.46
CA GLN A 114 -6.61 10.00 -1.13
C GLN A 114 -6.91 8.91 -0.11
N LYS A 115 -6.07 8.83 0.92
CA LYS A 115 -6.28 7.83 1.98
C LYS A 115 -7.48 8.23 2.81
N ASP A 116 -8.40 7.32 2.99
CA ASP A 116 -9.61 7.58 3.79
C ASP A 116 -9.35 7.52 5.28
#